data_a1d17b4bd37a5657f2f6ad4878ecf74d
#
_entry.id   a1d17b4bd37a5657f2f6ad4878ecf74d
#
_cell.length_a   1.000
_cell.length_b   1.000
_cell.length_c   1.000
_cell.angle_alpha   90.00
_cell.angle_beta   90.00
_cell.angle_gamma   90.00
#
_symmetry.space_group_name_H-M   'P 1'
#
loop_
_entity.id
_entity.type
_entity.pdbx_description
1 polymer ?
#
loop_
_entity_poly.entity_id
_entity_poly.type
_entity_poly.pdbx_seq_one_letter_code
_entity_poly.pdbx_strand_id
1 'polypeptide(L)'
;MSSDARGGYTVAEISTQGESWQDGLRAAEAVPLDELTGLTQEAEGGVLLLGCGSTHYLAQCLAPWATEVLGVPSRAAPASELALGEAWTLAPGARPLVVALSRSGATSETVMAVRVARERGCRVAAVTCYPESELAAMAEVTVALPEGQERSFAQTRSFAGMLVAAQMLMARMARVAPTPVRREASPTSPKEWGRGEVVTPGRGAAAGLIEELRRLPELAGAAVAEAEALAQRWADAGWDRVSYLGSGWRYGLAGEAMIKMKEMALATAEAFHTMEFRHGPMALVDERHLVVALLSEAMGRYEEGVLADLCQRGAQVVALGPSEPVYADEYAAWLQVGAGLSELARLVLYLPFLQFLAYHRAMAAGQDPDRPRNVVMAIRLEGTAMAGTSRKEGA
;
A
#
# COMPACT_ATOMS: atom_id res chain seq x y z
N MET A 1 10.03 -14.52 -23.18
CA MET A 1 11.23 -14.99 -22.42
C MET A 1 10.88 -16.31 -21.80
N SER A 2 11.82 -17.29 -21.73
CA SER A 2 11.58 -18.57 -21.05
C SER A 2 11.36 -18.31 -19.56
N SER A 3 10.28 -18.82 -18.99
CA SER A 3 9.95 -18.73 -17.53
C SER A 3 10.99 -19.39 -16.61
N ASP A 4 11.94 -20.11 -17.17
CA ASP A 4 13.02 -20.78 -16.44
C ASP A 4 14.30 -19.93 -16.32
N ALA A 5 14.32 -18.72 -16.90
CA ALA A 5 15.42 -17.80 -16.74
C ALA A 5 15.29 -17.06 -15.39
N ARG A 6 16.44 -16.75 -14.78
CA ARG A 6 16.53 -15.96 -13.53
C ARG A 6 15.68 -14.69 -13.63
N GLY A 7 14.78 -14.44 -12.67
CA GLY A 7 13.85 -13.31 -12.65
C GLY A 7 12.68 -13.44 -13.64
N GLY A 8 12.50 -14.60 -14.28
CA GLY A 8 11.49 -14.81 -15.30
C GLY A 8 10.05 -14.72 -14.76
N TYR A 9 9.82 -15.19 -13.53
CA TYR A 9 8.50 -15.09 -12.89
C TYR A 9 8.22 -13.65 -12.48
N THR A 10 9.16 -13.01 -11.80
CA THR A 10 8.98 -11.63 -11.31
C THR A 10 8.65 -10.66 -12.46
N VAL A 11 9.40 -10.70 -13.57
CA VAL A 11 9.12 -9.80 -14.70
C VAL A 11 7.78 -10.10 -15.35
N ALA A 12 7.41 -11.37 -15.51
CA ALA A 12 6.11 -11.75 -16.05
C ALA A 12 4.96 -11.29 -15.14
N GLU A 13 5.10 -11.44 -13.83
CA GLU A 13 4.12 -11.03 -12.84
C GLU A 13 3.95 -9.51 -12.79
N ILE A 14 5.03 -8.72 -12.89
CA ILE A 14 4.95 -7.27 -13.01
C ILE A 14 4.27 -6.88 -14.33
N SER A 15 4.65 -7.53 -15.44
CA SER A 15 4.12 -7.17 -16.77
C SER A 15 2.65 -7.50 -16.97
N THR A 16 2.12 -8.51 -16.26
CA THR A 16 0.72 -8.95 -16.35
C THR A 16 -0.14 -8.49 -15.17
N GLN A 17 0.34 -7.58 -14.32
CA GLN A 17 -0.37 -7.19 -13.09
C GLN A 17 -1.76 -6.59 -13.33
N GLY A 18 -2.05 -6.09 -14.53
CA GLY A 18 -3.39 -5.64 -14.90
C GLY A 18 -4.48 -6.71 -14.80
N GLU A 19 -4.13 -7.99 -14.96
CA GLU A 19 -5.03 -9.13 -14.77
C GLU A 19 -5.45 -9.25 -13.30
N SER A 20 -4.51 -9.09 -12.37
CA SER A 20 -4.82 -9.09 -10.93
C SER A 20 -5.61 -7.86 -10.51
N TRP A 21 -5.43 -6.70 -11.17
CA TRP A 21 -6.26 -5.52 -10.90
C TRP A 21 -7.70 -5.78 -11.29
N GLN A 22 -7.93 -6.36 -12.48
CA GLN A 22 -9.27 -6.70 -12.95
C GLN A 22 -9.95 -7.75 -12.05
N ASP A 23 -9.19 -8.75 -11.63
CA ASP A 23 -9.69 -9.80 -10.72
C ASP A 23 -10.07 -9.21 -9.35
N GLY A 24 -9.22 -8.36 -8.77
CA GLY A 24 -9.49 -7.66 -7.52
C GLY A 24 -10.72 -6.75 -7.58
N LEU A 25 -10.93 -6.03 -8.68
CA LEU A 25 -12.14 -5.24 -8.92
C LEU A 25 -13.39 -6.12 -8.92
N ARG A 26 -13.37 -7.20 -9.73
CA ARG A 26 -14.49 -8.14 -9.82
C ARG A 26 -14.83 -8.79 -8.48
N ALA A 27 -13.80 -9.26 -7.76
CA ALA A 27 -13.96 -9.87 -6.46
C ALA A 27 -14.60 -8.91 -5.44
N ALA A 28 -14.13 -7.66 -5.39
CA ALA A 28 -14.70 -6.65 -4.51
C ALA A 28 -16.12 -6.24 -4.93
N GLU A 29 -16.42 -6.19 -6.24
CA GLU A 29 -17.76 -5.90 -6.76
C GLU A 29 -18.77 -7.00 -6.50
N ALA A 30 -18.32 -8.25 -6.43
CA ALA A 30 -19.16 -9.40 -6.16
C ALA A 30 -19.68 -9.46 -4.71
N VAL A 31 -19.06 -8.74 -3.77
CA VAL A 31 -19.50 -8.70 -2.37
C VAL A 31 -20.90 -8.07 -2.29
N PRO A 32 -21.90 -8.73 -1.69
CA PRO A 32 -23.24 -8.20 -1.54
C PRO A 32 -23.29 -6.89 -0.73
N LEU A 33 -24.20 -5.98 -1.08
CA LEU A 33 -24.29 -4.65 -0.41
C LEU A 33 -24.79 -4.76 1.03
N ASP A 34 -25.59 -5.74 1.35
CA ASP A 34 -26.07 -6.03 2.70
C ASP A 34 -24.93 -6.50 3.61
N GLU A 35 -24.00 -7.32 3.11
CA GLU A 35 -22.80 -7.70 3.85
C GLU A 35 -21.92 -6.48 4.15
N LEU A 36 -21.73 -5.59 3.16
CA LEU A 36 -20.97 -4.33 3.36
C LEU A 36 -21.66 -3.42 4.39
N THR A 37 -22.99 -3.37 4.37
CA THR A 37 -23.78 -2.62 5.34
C THR A 37 -23.57 -3.18 6.75
N GLY A 38 -23.59 -4.51 6.90
CA GLY A 38 -23.31 -5.18 8.17
C GLY A 38 -21.93 -4.85 8.73
N LEU A 39 -20.90 -4.82 7.88
CA LEU A 39 -19.54 -4.44 8.30
C LEU A 39 -19.45 -3.00 8.83
N THR A 40 -20.18 -2.07 8.21
CA THR A 40 -20.07 -0.64 8.52
C THR A 40 -20.95 -0.20 9.70
N GLN A 41 -22.10 -0.81 9.89
CA GLN A 41 -23.05 -0.42 10.95
C GLN A 41 -22.60 -0.83 12.35
N GLU A 42 -21.86 -1.92 12.48
CA GLU A 42 -21.42 -2.46 13.77
C GLU A 42 -20.01 -2.03 14.14
N ALA A 43 -19.30 -1.27 13.27
CA ALA A 43 -17.97 -0.79 13.54
C ALA A 43 -17.98 0.46 14.43
N GLU A 44 -17.55 0.30 15.68
CA GLU A 44 -17.35 1.39 16.63
C GLU A 44 -15.85 1.71 16.75
N GLY A 45 -15.42 2.87 16.26
CA GLY A 45 -14.02 3.31 16.38
C GLY A 45 -13.20 3.35 15.09
N GLY A 46 -13.88 3.32 13.93
CA GLY A 46 -13.23 3.48 12.63
C GLY A 46 -12.72 2.18 12.00
N VAL A 47 -11.63 2.25 11.24
CA VAL A 47 -11.05 1.09 10.53
C VAL A 47 -9.63 0.83 11.01
N LEU A 48 -9.32 -0.44 11.28
CA LEU A 48 -7.98 -0.92 11.55
C LEU A 48 -7.53 -1.85 10.42
N LEU A 49 -6.51 -1.43 9.67
CA LEU A 49 -5.92 -2.23 8.60
C LEU A 49 -4.69 -2.98 9.14
N LEU A 50 -4.62 -4.28 8.89
CA LEU A 50 -3.57 -5.17 9.39
C LEU A 50 -2.86 -5.91 8.25
N GLY A 51 -1.56 -6.07 8.38
CA GLY A 51 -0.74 -6.87 7.47
C GLY A 51 0.67 -7.09 8.01
N CYS A 52 1.48 -7.87 7.30
CA CYS A 52 2.88 -8.16 7.62
C CYS A 52 3.77 -7.92 6.38
N GLY A 53 4.95 -7.31 6.57
CA GLY A 53 5.85 -7.00 5.45
C GLY A 53 5.17 -6.12 4.41
N SER A 54 5.17 -6.52 3.13
CA SER A 54 4.50 -5.80 2.05
C SER A 54 3.04 -5.46 2.37
N THR A 55 2.28 -6.39 2.95
CA THR A 55 0.87 -6.12 3.27
C THR A 55 0.71 -5.15 4.46
N HIS A 56 1.72 -4.96 5.30
CA HIS A 56 1.73 -3.85 6.26
C HIS A 56 1.92 -2.50 5.56
N TYR A 57 2.80 -2.40 4.56
CA TYR A 57 2.92 -1.19 3.74
C TYR A 57 1.65 -0.92 2.92
N LEU A 58 0.97 -1.98 2.46
CA LEU A 58 -0.36 -1.86 1.86
C LEU A 58 -1.37 -1.26 2.86
N ALA A 59 -1.36 -1.73 4.11
CA ALA A 59 -2.20 -1.16 5.16
C ALA A 59 -1.87 0.32 5.43
N GLN A 60 -0.57 0.69 5.44
CA GLN A 60 -0.15 2.09 5.58
C GLN A 60 -0.57 2.98 4.40
N CYS A 61 -0.60 2.43 3.18
CA CYS A 61 -1.14 3.13 2.03
C CYS A 61 -2.65 3.34 2.17
N LEU A 62 -3.38 2.31 2.54
CA LEU A 62 -4.84 2.31 2.58
C LEU A 62 -5.44 3.06 3.77
N ALA A 63 -4.75 3.18 4.91
CA ALA A 63 -5.31 3.80 6.11
C ALA A 63 -5.65 5.29 5.92
N PRO A 64 -4.75 6.18 5.45
CA PRO A 64 -5.11 7.56 5.17
C PRO A 64 -6.10 7.67 4.01
N TRP A 65 -6.02 6.79 3.00
CA TRP A 65 -6.98 6.70 1.91
C TRP A 65 -8.39 6.36 2.41
N ALA A 66 -8.51 5.35 3.29
CA ALA A 66 -9.78 4.97 3.92
C ALA A 66 -10.36 6.10 4.79
N THR A 67 -9.51 6.84 5.51
CA THR A 67 -9.95 8.00 6.29
C THR A 67 -10.64 9.03 5.39
N GLU A 68 -10.08 9.30 4.22
CA GLU A 68 -10.65 10.26 3.27
C GLU A 68 -11.94 9.72 2.64
N VAL A 69 -11.96 8.48 2.17
CA VAL A 69 -13.08 7.92 1.42
C VAL A 69 -14.26 7.54 2.33
N LEU A 70 -14.00 6.97 3.49
CA LEU A 70 -15.04 6.55 4.43
C LEU A 70 -15.47 7.67 5.40
N GLY A 71 -14.64 8.69 5.58
CA GLY A 71 -14.90 9.77 6.53
C GLY A 71 -14.81 9.35 8.00
N VAL A 72 -14.14 8.23 8.30
CA VAL A 72 -13.94 7.72 9.66
C VAL A 72 -12.44 7.55 9.97
N PRO A 73 -12.00 7.68 11.23
CA PRO A 73 -10.62 7.45 11.59
C PRO A 73 -10.17 6.06 11.13
N SER A 74 -9.09 6.01 10.38
CA SER A 74 -8.54 4.74 9.90
C SER A 74 -7.04 4.70 10.17
N ARG A 75 -6.54 3.55 10.60
CA ARG A 75 -5.13 3.38 10.94
C ARG A 75 -4.59 2.03 10.50
N ALA A 76 -3.31 1.97 10.24
CA ALA A 76 -2.58 0.74 9.98
C ALA A 76 -1.79 0.28 11.21
N ALA A 77 -1.68 -1.02 11.38
CA ALA A 77 -0.75 -1.62 12.34
C ALA A 77 -0.14 -2.90 11.75
N PRO A 78 1.11 -3.25 12.11
CA PRO A 78 1.61 -4.60 11.89
C PRO A 78 0.69 -5.62 12.56
N ALA A 79 0.40 -6.73 11.90
CA ALA A 79 -0.49 -7.74 12.48
C ALA A 79 0.04 -8.30 13.81
N SER A 80 1.37 -8.40 13.94
CA SER A 80 2.03 -8.81 15.19
C SER A 80 1.70 -7.92 16.40
N GLU A 81 1.49 -6.60 16.18
CA GLU A 81 1.14 -5.66 17.25
C GLU A 81 -0.24 -5.95 17.84
N LEU A 82 -1.21 -6.38 17.03
CA LEU A 82 -2.49 -6.84 17.55
C LEU A 82 -2.40 -8.26 18.12
N ALA A 83 -1.68 -9.15 17.44
CA ALA A 83 -1.56 -10.55 17.84
C ALA A 83 -0.88 -10.75 19.20
N LEU A 84 0.15 -9.94 19.49
CA LEU A 84 1.01 -10.09 20.65
C LEU A 84 0.96 -8.90 21.63
N GLY A 85 0.52 -7.74 21.16
CA GLY A 85 0.46 -6.48 21.90
C GLY A 85 -0.93 -5.84 21.84
N GLU A 86 -1.98 -6.61 22.05
CA GLU A 86 -3.38 -6.21 21.88
C GLU A 86 -3.72 -4.87 22.56
N ALA A 87 -3.26 -4.64 23.79
CA ALA A 87 -3.54 -3.43 24.55
C ALA A 87 -2.93 -2.15 23.95
N TRP A 88 -1.92 -2.27 23.10
CA TRP A 88 -1.32 -1.14 22.37
C TRP A 88 -2.08 -0.81 21.09
N THR A 89 -2.78 -1.81 20.58
CA THR A 89 -3.45 -1.74 19.27
C THR A 89 -4.94 -1.47 19.41
N LEU A 90 -5.61 -2.03 20.41
CA LEU A 90 -7.04 -1.82 20.65
C LEU A 90 -7.29 -1.20 22.02
N ALA A 91 -7.88 -0.02 22.03
CA ALA A 91 -8.35 0.58 23.27
C ALA A 91 -9.45 -0.31 23.92
N PRO A 92 -9.57 -0.32 25.27
CA PRO A 92 -10.64 -1.05 25.93
C PRO A 92 -12.02 -0.69 25.39
N GLY A 93 -12.79 -1.70 24.97
CA GLY A 93 -14.13 -1.53 24.42
C GLY A 93 -14.21 -1.06 22.97
N ALA A 94 -13.10 -0.69 22.32
CA ALA A 94 -13.09 -0.33 20.91
C ALA A 94 -13.33 -1.55 20.01
N ARG A 95 -14.22 -1.41 19.03
CA ARG A 95 -14.56 -2.43 18.04
C ARG A 95 -14.47 -1.86 16.62
N PRO A 96 -13.26 -1.48 16.13
CA PRO A 96 -13.12 -1.03 14.77
C PRO A 96 -13.46 -2.15 13.79
N LEU A 97 -13.82 -1.78 12.54
CA LEU A 97 -13.75 -2.73 11.44
C LEU A 97 -12.28 -3.09 11.20
N VAL A 98 -11.97 -4.37 11.24
CA VAL A 98 -10.63 -4.87 10.90
C VAL A 98 -10.61 -5.28 9.43
N VAL A 99 -9.69 -4.69 8.65
CA VAL A 99 -9.40 -5.10 7.28
C VAL A 99 -8.04 -5.82 7.27
N ALA A 100 -8.07 -7.13 7.17
CA ALA A 100 -6.89 -7.99 7.20
C ALA A 100 -6.36 -8.24 5.78
N LEU A 101 -5.10 -7.88 5.54
CA LEU A 101 -4.44 -7.97 4.25
C LEU A 101 -3.37 -9.05 4.31
N SER A 102 -3.48 -10.08 3.47
CA SER A 102 -2.47 -11.15 3.42
C SER A 102 -2.50 -11.85 2.07
N ARG A 103 -1.38 -11.81 1.33
CA ARG A 103 -1.28 -12.53 0.05
C ARG A 103 -1.68 -14.00 0.19
N SER A 104 -1.01 -14.72 1.08
CA SER A 104 -1.23 -16.15 1.29
C SER A 104 -2.44 -16.49 2.13
N GLY A 105 -2.96 -15.53 2.91
CA GLY A 105 -3.98 -15.78 3.93
C GLY A 105 -3.59 -16.77 5.03
N ALA A 106 -2.29 -17.08 5.16
CA ALA A 106 -1.75 -18.09 6.08
C ALA A 106 -0.56 -17.59 6.93
N THR A 107 -0.26 -16.28 6.89
CA THR A 107 0.76 -15.68 7.74
C THR A 107 0.29 -15.73 9.19
N SER A 108 1.07 -16.37 10.04
CA SER A 108 0.67 -16.68 11.44
C SER A 108 0.24 -15.43 12.21
N GLU A 109 1.00 -14.35 12.13
CA GLU A 109 0.67 -13.11 12.83
C GLU A 109 -0.65 -12.51 12.36
N THR A 110 -0.96 -12.56 11.07
CA THR A 110 -2.23 -12.05 10.53
C THR A 110 -3.41 -12.90 11.00
N VAL A 111 -3.27 -14.22 10.97
CA VAL A 111 -4.29 -15.16 11.46
C VAL A 111 -4.54 -14.98 12.97
N MET A 112 -3.47 -14.88 13.76
CA MET A 112 -3.57 -14.63 15.20
C MET A 112 -4.23 -13.27 15.50
N ALA A 113 -3.85 -12.21 14.79
CA ALA A 113 -4.44 -10.87 14.94
C ALA A 113 -5.95 -10.88 14.66
N VAL A 114 -6.38 -11.58 13.60
CA VAL A 114 -7.81 -11.72 13.27
C VAL A 114 -8.54 -12.51 14.36
N ARG A 115 -7.93 -13.54 14.94
CA ARG A 115 -8.52 -14.28 16.06
C ARG A 115 -8.75 -13.35 17.26
N VAL A 116 -7.74 -12.59 17.66
CA VAL A 116 -7.84 -11.59 18.75
C VAL A 116 -8.93 -10.55 18.43
N ALA A 117 -8.97 -10.03 17.21
CA ALA A 117 -10.00 -9.06 16.80
C ALA A 117 -11.42 -9.62 16.97
N ARG A 118 -11.65 -10.87 16.54
CA ARG A 118 -12.95 -11.54 16.65
C ARG A 118 -13.34 -11.81 18.10
N GLU A 119 -12.38 -12.23 18.95
CA GLU A 119 -12.60 -12.41 20.40
C GLU A 119 -13.00 -11.09 21.08
N ARG A 120 -12.55 -9.96 20.53
CA ARG A 120 -12.93 -8.61 20.96
C ARG A 120 -14.26 -8.13 20.37
N GLY A 121 -14.90 -8.93 19.53
CA GLY A 121 -16.16 -8.58 18.86
C GLY A 121 -16.00 -7.60 17.70
N CYS A 122 -14.79 -7.46 17.14
CA CYS A 122 -14.58 -6.70 15.92
C CYS A 122 -15.14 -7.46 14.71
N ARG A 123 -15.72 -6.73 13.75
CA ARG A 123 -15.99 -7.26 12.42
C ARG A 123 -14.72 -7.33 11.60
N VAL A 124 -14.61 -8.34 10.74
CA VAL A 124 -13.41 -8.60 9.94
C VAL A 124 -13.76 -8.73 8.46
N ALA A 125 -13.08 -7.95 7.63
CA ALA A 125 -13.00 -8.18 6.20
C ALA A 125 -11.58 -8.64 5.84
N ALA A 126 -11.43 -9.56 4.90
CA ALA A 126 -10.15 -10.06 4.42
C ALA A 126 -9.95 -9.73 2.94
N VAL A 127 -8.72 -9.39 2.57
CA VAL A 127 -8.27 -9.31 1.18
C VAL A 127 -7.07 -10.25 1.00
N THR A 128 -7.21 -11.24 0.12
CA THR A 128 -6.20 -12.31 -0.05
C THR A 128 -6.17 -12.81 -1.50
N CYS A 129 -5.04 -13.43 -1.91
CA CYS A 129 -4.97 -14.09 -3.20
C CYS A 129 -5.42 -15.58 -3.13
N TYR A 130 -5.70 -16.12 -1.94
CA TYR A 130 -6.03 -17.54 -1.74
C TYR A 130 -7.40 -17.67 -1.09
N PRO A 131 -8.46 -17.99 -1.85
CA PRO A 131 -9.84 -18.08 -1.35
C PRO A 131 -10.03 -19.18 -0.29
N GLU A 132 -9.24 -20.26 -0.36
CA GLU A 132 -9.31 -21.40 0.58
C GLU A 132 -8.38 -21.23 1.81
N SER A 133 -7.88 -20.00 2.05
CA SER A 133 -6.96 -19.75 3.14
C SER A 133 -7.64 -19.68 4.51
N GLU A 134 -6.85 -19.91 5.58
CA GLU A 134 -7.35 -19.78 6.96
C GLU A 134 -7.93 -18.40 7.24
N LEU A 135 -7.28 -17.34 6.73
CA LEU A 135 -7.78 -15.97 6.85
C LEU A 135 -9.16 -15.80 6.20
N ALA A 136 -9.34 -16.35 4.99
CA ALA A 136 -10.62 -16.28 4.27
C ALA A 136 -11.75 -16.96 5.05
N ALA A 137 -11.47 -18.10 5.69
CA ALA A 137 -12.43 -18.83 6.51
C ALA A 137 -12.81 -18.11 7.81
N MET A 138 -12.00 -17.15 8.27
CA MET A 138 -12.22 -16.43 9.53
C MET A 138 -12.92 -15.08 9.35
N ALA A 139 -12.94 -14.51 8.16
CA ALA A 139 -13.54 -13.20 7.89
C ALA A 139 -15.03 -13.31 7.59
N GLU A 140 -15.82 -12.29 7.94
CA GLU A 140 -17.21 -12.16 7.56
C GLU A 140 -17.36 -11.84 6.07
N VAL A 141 -16.42 -11.05 5.53
CA VAL A 141 -16.35 -10.73 4.10
C VAL A 141 -14.94 -11.03 3.62
N THR A 142 -14.83 -11.76 2.51
CA THR A 142 -13.55 -12.05 1.87
C THR A 142 -13.56 -11.55 0.44
N VAL A 143 -12.59 -10.71 0.10
CA VAL A 143 -12.26 -10.37 -1.29
C VAL A 143 -11.05 -11.21 -1.69
N ALA A 144 -11.30 -12.24 -2.47
CA ALA A 144 -10.26 -13.15 -2.95
C ALA A 144 -9.95 -12.91 -4.43
N LEU A 145 -8.66 -12.77 -4.76
CA LEU A 145 -8.19 -12.48 -6.12
C LEU A 145 -7.14 -13.53 -6.57
N PRO A 146 -7.56 -14.69 -7.08
CA PRO A 146 -6.65 -15.77 -7.49
C PRO A 146 -5.63 -15.38 -8.56
N GLU A 147 -5.97 -14.46 -9.47
CA GLU A 147 -5.02 -13.93 -10.48
C GLU A 147 -3.88 -13.11 -9.84
N GLY A 148 -4.00 -12.76 -8.57
CA GLY A 148 -2.94 -12.18 -7.76
C GLY A 148 -1.92 -13.19 -7.24
N GLN A 149 -2.08 -14.49 -7.44
CA GLN A 149 -1.12 -15.50 -7.02
C GLN A 149 0.18 -15.38 -7.81
N GLU A 150 1.30 -15.60 -7.12
CA GLU A 150 2.66 -15.41 -7.63
C GLU A 150 3.50 -16.66 -7.42
N ARG A 151 4.44 -16.85 -8.33
CA ARG A 151 5.51 -17.86 -8.23
C ARG A 151 6.79 -17.26 -7.65
N SER A 152 6.97 -15.96 -7.81
CA SER A 152 8.04 -15.20 -7.15
C SER A 152 7.75 -15.06 -5.65
N PHE A 153 8.80 -14.95 -4.84
CA PHE A 153 8.65 -14.80 -3.38
C PHE A 153 8.29 -13.37 -2.99
N ALA A 154 8.92 -12.40 -3.61
CA ALA A 154 8.61 -10.98 -3.40
C ALA A 154 7.27 -10.63 -4.04
N GLN A 155 6.44 -9.89 -3.32
CA GLN A 155 5.12 -9.49 -3.82
C GLN A 155 5.25 -8.42 -4.90
N THR A 156 4.54 -8.59 -6.01
CA THR A 156 4.45 -7.62 -7.10
C THR A 156 3.00 -7.42 -7.51
N ARG A 157 2.45 -8.27 -8.40
CA ARG A 157 1.06 -8.17 -8.85
C ARG A 157 0.05 -8.46 -7.73
N SER A 158 0.42 -9.28 -6.74
CA SER A 158 -0.42 -9.53 -5.58
C SER A 158 -0.66 -8.27 -4.75
N PHE A 159 0.40 -7.49 -4.49
CA PHE A 159 0.28 -6.21 -3.80
C PHE A 159 -0.62 -5.25 -4.59
N ALA A 160 -0.37 -5.10 -5.90
CA ALA A 160 -1.11 -4.21 -6.78
C ALA A 160 -2.60 -4.59 -6.87
N GLY A 161 -2.89 -5.89 -7.07
CA GLY A 161 -4.27 -6.39 -7.11
C GLY A 161 -5.00 -6.21 -5.77
N MET A 162 -4.33 -6.52 -4.65
CA MET A 162 -4.91 -6.31 -3.31
C MET A 162 -5.16 -4.82 -3.01
N LEU A 163 -4.31 -3.91 -3.50
CA LEU A 163 -4.53 -2.46 -3.38
C LEU A 163 -5.84 -2.06 -4.06
N VAL A 164 -5.99 -2.42 -5.33
CA VAL A 164 -7.19 -2.10 -6.12
C VAL A 164 -8.45 -2.76 -5.55
N ALA A 165 -8.34 -4.02 -5.12
CA ALA A 165 -9.44 -4.75 -4.49
C ALA A 165 -9.93 -4.08 -3.19
N ALA A 166 -8.99 -3.68 -2.33
CA ALA A 166 -9.31 -2.99 -1.08
C ALA A 166 -9.87 -1.58 -1.32
N GLN A 167 -9.37 -0.86 -2.32
CA GLN A 167 -9.92 0.44 -2.72
C GLN A 167 -11.37 0.30 -3.20
N MET A 168 -11.67 -0.67 -4.07
CA MET A 168 -13.03 -0.95 -4.54
C MET A 168 -13.95 -1.37 -3.40
N LEU A 169 -13.50 -2.27 -2.51
CA LEU A 169 -14.28 -2.68 -1.33
C LEU A 169 -14.67 -1.48 -0.48
N MET A 170 -13.71 -0.63 -0.11
CA MET A 170 -13.96 0.53 0.75
C MET A 170 -14.74 1.64 0.04
N ALA A 171 -14.55 1.86 -1.27
CA ALA A 171 -15.37 2.79 -2.05
C ALA A 171 -16.84 2.34 -2.10
N ARG A 172 -17.09 1.04 -2.20
CA ARG A 172 -18.45 0.46 -2.11
C ARG A 172 -19.04 0.58 -0.71
N MET A 173 -18.21 0.37 0.34
CA MET A 173 -18.63 0.61 1.72
C MET A 173 -19.06 2.07 1.94
N ALA A 174 -18.32 3.03 1.38
CA ALA A 174 -18.66 4.45 1.47
C ALA A 174 -20.05 4.80 0.87
N ARG A 175 -20.53 3.99 -0.07
CA ARG A 175 -21.89 4.16 -0.65
C ARG A 175 -23.02 3.70 0.28
N VAL A 176 -22.75 2.69 1.11
CA VAL A 176 -23.78 2.08 2.00
C VAL A 176 -23.66 2.59 3.44
N ALA A 177 -22.48 3.12 3.82
CA ALA A 177 -22.28 3.67 5.15
C ALA A 177 -23.26 4.80 5.47
N PRO A 178 -23.71 4.94 6.74
CA PRO A 178 -24.45 6.11 7.18
C PRO A 178 -23.62 7.36 6.88
N THR A 179 -24.28 8.41 6.34
CA THR A 179 -23.59 9.67 6.05
C THR A 179 -22.94 10.18 7.35
N PRO A 180 -21.62 10.39 7.40
CA PRO A 180 -20.99 10.94 8.58
C PRO A 180 -21.67 12.25 8.94
N VAL A 181 -22.04 12.43 10.20
CA VAL A 181 -22.54 13.71 10.70
C VAL A 181 -21.42 14.73 10.48
N ARG A 182 -21.65 15.73 9.62
CA ARG A 182 -20.71 16.84 9.44
C ARG A 182 -20.45 17.45 10.84
N ARG A 183 -19.27 17.22 11.39
CA ARG A 183 -18.78 18.09 12.45
C ARG A 183 -18.40 19.39 11.75
N GLU A 184 -19.11 20.47 12.07
CA GLU A 184 -18.71 21.81 11.65
C GLU A 184 -17.23 21.99 12.01
N ALA A 185 -16.44 22.46 11.03
CA ALA A 185 -15.04 22.78 11.27
C ALA A 185 -14.98 23.77 12.43
N SER A 186 -14.16 23.49 13.44
CA SER A 186 -13.98 24.41 14.57
C SER A 186 -13.67 25.81 14.02
N PRO A 187 -14.37 26.88 14.50
CA PRO A 187 -14.18 28.24 14.00
C PRO A 187 -12.77 28.82 14.21
N THR A 188 -11.87 28.06 14.85
CA THR A 188 -10.52 28.48 15.24
C THR A 188 -9.41 28.03 14.30
N SER A 189 -9.72 27.37 13.15
CA SER A 189 -8.66 27.05 12.18
C SER A 189 -8.35 28.32 11.35
N PRO A 190 -7.07 28.75 11.25
CA PRO A 190 -6.70 29.91 10.45
C PRO A 190 -7.08 29.70 8.97
N LYS A 191 -7.93 30.56 8.42
CA LYS A 191 -8.37 30.54 7.01
C LYS A 191 -7.23 30.80 6.01
N GLU A 192 -6.01 31.03 6.49
CA GLU A 192 -4.87 31.49 5.68
C GLU A 192 -3.97 30.39 5.13
N TRP A 193 -4.22 29.12 5.44
CA TRP A 193 -3.34 28.02 5.02
C TRP A 193 -3.83 27.29 3.76
N GLY A 194 -4.49 27.96 2.83
CA GLY A 194 -4.79 27.43 1.49
C GLY A 194 -5.51 26.08 1.46
N ARG A 195 -6.26 25.70 2.49
CA ARG A 195 -7.07 24.51 2.49
C ARG A 195 -8.30 24.75 1.64
N GLY A 196 -8.32 24.15 0.46
CA GLY A 196 -9.60 23.86 -0.18
C GLY A 196 -10.51 23.16 0.85
N GLU A 197 -11.81 23.36 0.77
CA GLU A 197 -12.78 22.65 1.60
C GLU A 197 -12.46 21.16 1.56
N VAL A 198 -12.13 20.57 2.71
CA VAL A 198 -12.05 19.10 2.84
C VAL A 198 -13.48 18.59 2.72
N VAL A 199 -13.90 18.38 1.51
CA VAL A 199 -15.17 17.75 1.20
C VAL A 199 -14.95 16.25 1.41
N THR A 200 -15.41 15.72 2.54
CA THR A 200 -15.54 14.26 2.68
C THR A 200 -16.35 13.77 1.47
N PRO A 201 -15.84 12.85 0.64
CA PRO A 201 -16.56 12.41 -0.53
C PRO A 201 -17.93 11.88 -0.11
N GLY A 202 -18.99 12.59 -0.46
CA GLY A 202 -20.36 12.10 -0.27
C GLY A 202 -20.60 10.90 -1.19
N ARG A 203 -21.76 10.22 -1.04
CA ARG A 203 -22.13 9.05 -1.86
C ARG A 203 -21.91 9.24 -3.38
N GLY A 204 -22.02 10.47 -3.88
CA GLY A 204 -21.77 10.82 -5.28
C GLY A 204 -20.28 10.73 -5.67
N ALA A 205 -19.38 11.20 -4.81
CA ALA A 205 -17.95 11.13 -5.07
C ALA A 205 -17.43 9.68 -5.02
N ALA A 206 -17.98 8.85 -4.11
CA ALA A 206 -17.67 7.41 -4.09
C ALA A 206 -18.10 6.70 -5.38
N ALA A 207 -19.22 7.14 -6.00
CA ALA A 207 -19.64 6.60 -7.30
C ALA A 207 -18.66 6.96 -8.41
N GLY A 208 -18.20 8.20 -8.49
CA GLY A 208 -17.19 8.64 -9.45
C GLY A 208 -15.87 7.88 -9.28
N LEU A 209 -15.42 7.71 -8.04
CA LEU A 209 -14.21 6.93 -7.73
C LEU A 209 -14.31 5.48 -8.20
N ILE A 210 -15.47 4.82 -8.00
CA ILE A 210 -15.70 3.45 -8.49
C ILE A 210 -15.54 3.38 -10.01
N GLU A 211 -16.09 4.34 -10.76
CA GLU A 211 -15.93 4.37 -12.22
C GLU A 211 -14.47 4.59 -12.65
N GLU A 212 -13.73 5.42 -11.93
CA GLU A 212 -12.29 5.59 -12.20
C GLU A 212 -11.50 4.31 -11.92
N LEU A 213 -11.78 3.62 -10.81
CA LEU A 213 -11.12 2.35 -10.48
C LEU A 213 -11.37 1.28 -11.55
N ARG A 214 -12.58 1.22 -12.13
CA ARG A 214 -12.93 0.29 -13.21
C ARG A 214 -12.10 0.47 -14.48
N ARG A 215 -11.55 1.68 -14.71
CA ARG A 215 -10.72 1.99 -15.88
C ARG A 215 -9.27 1.55 -15.72
N LEU A 216 -8.81 1.25 -14.50
CA LEU A 216 -7.41 0.93 -14.22
C LEU A 216 -6.85 -0.24 -15.06
N PRO A 217 -7.55 -1.37 -15.26
CA PRO A 217 -7.03 -2.46 -16.08
C PRO A 217 -6.74 -2.06 -17.54
N GLU A 218 -7.52 -1.15 -18.11
CA GLU A 218 -7.31 -0.65 -19.49
C GLU A 218 -6.02 0.19 -19.60
N LEU A 219 -5.62 0.84 -18.51
CA LEU A 219 -4.41 1.67 -18.45
C LEU A 219 -3.14 0.87 -18.12
N ALA A 220 -3.29 -0.37 -17.64
CA ALA A 220 -2.18 -1.17 -17.12
C ALA A 220 -1.07 -1.38 -18.16
N GLY A 221 -1.42 -1.73 -19.39
CA GLY A 221 -0.42 -2.04 -20.43
C GLY A 221 0.49 -0.86 -20.76
N ALA A 222 -0.06 0.34 -20.93
CA ALA A 222 0.72 1.55 -21.20
C ALA A 222 1.57 1.94 -19.98
N ALA A 223 0.97 1.94 -18.77
CA ALA A 223 1.67 2.29 -17.55
C ALA A 223 2.85 1.34 -17.26
N VAL A 224 2.68 0.04 -17.51
CA VAL A 224 3.74 -0.97 -17.35
C VAL A 224 4.88 -0.70 -18.33
N ALA A 225 4.59 -0.47 -19.61
CA ALA A 225 5.63 -0.27 -20.64
C ALA A 225 6.44 1.02 -20.42
N GLU A 226 5.78 2.13 -20.09
CA GLU A 226 6.45 3.40 -19.78
C GLU A 226 7.32 3.30 -18.52
N ALA A 227 6.79 2.66 -17.49
CA ALA A 227 7.48 2.44 -16.22
C ALA A 227 8.72 1.57 -16.39
N GLU A 228 8.64 0.47 -17.15
CA GLU A 228 9.76 -0.43 -17.42
C GLU A 228 10.90 0.28 -18.15
N ALA A 229 10.58 1.02 -19.21
CA ALA A 229 11.56 1.76 -19.99
C ALA A 229 12.34 2.78 -19.14
N LEU A 230 11.66 3.50 -18.23
CA LEU A 230 12.30 4.43 -17.32
C LEU A 230 13.11 3.70 -16.26
N ALA A 231 12.55 2.67 -15.62
CA ALA A 231 13.18 1.92 -14.53
C ALA A 231 14.49 1.25 -14.99
N GLN A 232 14.52 0.69 -16.20
CA GLN A 232 15.72 0.08 -16.76
C GLN A 232 16.87 1.08 -16.89
N ARG A 233 16.60 2.33 -17.26
CA ARG A 233 17.61 3.39 -17.39
C ARG A 233 18.23 3.77 -16.04
N TRP A 234 17.46 3.69 -14.95
CA TRP A 234 17.88 4.11 -13.62
C TRP A 234 18.39 2.99 -12.73
N ALA A 235 18.23 1.74 -13.12
CA ALA A 235 18.62 0.58 -12.31
C ALA A 235 20.13 0.52 -12.02
N ASP A 236 20.97 1.02 -12.91
CA ASP A 236 22.43 1.00 -12.78
C ASP A 236 23.06 2.37 -13.11
N ALA A 237 22.47 3.45 -12.62
CA ALA A 237 22.89 4.83 -12.87
C ALA A 237 23.98 5.34 -11.88
N GLY A 238 24.76 4.45 -11.29
CA GLY A 238 25.91 4.79 -10.45
C GLY A 238 25.58 5.18 -9.00
N TRP A 239 24.34 5.07 -8.57
CA TRP A 239 23.94 5.28 -7.17
C TRP A 239 24.24 4.04 -6.29
N ASP A 240 24.46 4.24 -5.00
CA ASP A 240 24.72 3.17 -4.02
C ASP A 240 23.60 3.03 -2.96
N ARG A 241 22.73 4.02 -2.87
CA ARG A 241 21.55 4.01 -1.98
C ARG A 241 20.37 4.71 -2.62
N VAL A 242 19.19 4.36 -2.20
CA VAL A 242 17.96 4.98 -2.68
C VAL A 242 17.05 5.35 -1.53
N SER A 243 16.46 6.55 -1.59
CA SER A 243 15.38 6.97 -0.71
C SER A 243 14.09 7.13 -1.51
N TYR A 244 13.02 6.49 -1.04
CA TYR A 244 11.67 6.62 -1.56
C TYR A 244 10.90 7.62 -0.72
N LEU A 245 10.36 8.67 -1.36
CA LEU A 245 9.65 9.74 -0.68
C LEU A 245 8.19 9.73 -1.08
N GLY A 246 7.29 9.85 -0.10
CA GLY A 246 5.86 9.93 -0.36
C GLY A 246 5.08 10.50 0.81
N SER A 247 4.05 11.30 0.55
CA SER A 247 3.18 11.87 1.58
C SER A 247 1.82 11.18 1.60
N GLY A 248 1.16 11.17 2.76
CA GLY A 248 -0.15 10.54 2.94
C GLY A 248 -0.11 9.04 2.56
N TRP A 249 -1.04 8.59 1.72
CA TRP A 249 -1.09 7.20 1.25
C TRP A 249 0.11 6.78 0.39
N ARG A 250 0.85 7.72 -0.23
CA ARG A 250 2.07 7.42 -1.00
C ARG A 250 3.24 6.96 -0.13
N TYR A 251 3.20 7.29 1.17
CA TYR A 251 4.21 6.76 2.10
C TYR A 251 4.18 5.24 2.18
N GLY A 252 3.00 4.63 2.17
CA GLY A 252 2.87 3.17 2.10
C GLY A 252 3.46 2.58 0.81
N LEU A 253 3.29 3.26 -0.34
CA LEU A 253 3.93 2.85 -1.61
C LEU A 253 5.46 3.02 -1.56
N ALA A 254 5.96 4.10 -0.94
CA ALA A 254 7.39 4.30 -0.70
C ALA A 254 7.97 3.18 0.18
N GLY A 255 7.25 2.76 1.22
CA GLY A 255 7.60 1.63 2.08
C GLY A 255 7.64 0.31 1.32
N GLU A 256 6.69 0.05 0.44
CA GLU A 256 6.69 -1.13 -0.42
C GLU A 256 7.85 -1.11 -1.42
N ALA A 257 8.16 0.04 -2.03
CA ALA A 257 9.30 0.18 -2.92
C ALA A 257 10.64 -0.09 -2.17
N MET A 258 10.75 0.43 -0.96
CA MET A 258 11.91 0.19 -0.09
C MET A 258 12.11 -1.31 0.19
N ILE A 259 11.05 -2.03 0.57
CA ILE A 259 11.18 -3.45 0.89
C ILE A 259 11.48 -4.27 -0.38
N LYS A 260 10.88 -3.94 -1.54
CA LYS A 260 11.20 -4.59 -2.83
C LYS A 260 12.68 -4.41 -3.19
N MET A 261 13.22 -3.22 -3.03
CA MET A 261 14.63 -2.95 -3.30
C MET A 261 15.56 -3.75 -2.37
N LYS A 262 15.19 -3.86 -1.09
CA LYS A 262 15.95 -4.68 -0.11
C LYS A 262 15.85 -6.17 -0.41
N GLU A 263 14.66 -6.67 -0.69
CA GLU A 263 14.42 -8.09 -0.94
C GLU A 263 15.07 -8.55 -2.25
N MET A 264 14.76 -7.90 -3.36
CA MET A 264 15.16 -8.33 -4.70
C MET A 264 16.63 -8.00 -4.99
N ALA A 265 17.06 -6.75 -4.70
CA ALA A 265 18.37 -6.25 -5.12
C ALA A 265 19.42 -6.26 -4.00
N LEU A 266 19.04 -6.55 -2.76
CA LEU A 266 19.91 -6.46 -1.57
C LEU A 266 20.60 -5.09 -1.44
N ALA A 267 19.95 -4.03 -1.92
CA ALA A 267 20.46 -2.68 -1.93
C ALA A 267 20.02 -1.88 -0.68
N THR A 268 20.79 -0.88 -0.33
CA THR A 268 20.43 0.07 0.73
C THR A 268 19.28 0.95 0.26
N ALA A 269 18.16 0.85 0.93
CA ALA A 269 16.94 1.58 0.59
C ALA A 269 16.19 2.02 1.86
N GLU A 270 15.58 3.20 1.82
CA GLU A 270 14.81 3.78 2.91
C GLU A 270 13.53 4.43 2.38
N ALA A 271 12.54 4.60 3.25
CA ALA A 271 11.30 5.28 2.91
C ALA A 271 10.99 6.37 3.94
N PHE A 272 10.59 7.55 3.46
CA PHE A 272 10.29 8.70 4.32
C PHE A 272 9.04 9.43 3.84
N HIS A 273 8.38 10.10 4.77
CA HIS A 273 7.47 11.17 4.40
C HIS A 273 8.27 12.32 3.77
N THR A 274 7.81 12.84 2.63
CA THR A 274 8.59 13.79 1.82
C THR A 274 9.08 14.99 2.64
N MET A 275 8.19 15.60 3.43
CA MET A 275 8.57 16.77 4.24
C MET A 275 9.51 16.43 5.39
N GLU A 276 9.39 15.23 5.98
CA GLU A 276 10.23 14.75 7.08
C GLU A 276 11.68 14.48 6.65
N PHE A 277 11.92 14.28 5.36
CA PHE A 277 13.28 14.06 4.84
C PHE A 277 14.22 15.21 5.14
N ARG A 278 13.72 16.45 5.25
CA ARG A 278 14.49 17.63 5.65
C ARG A 278 14.98 17.59 7.11
N HIS A 279 14.35 16.80 7.97
CA HIS A 279 14.58 16.78 9.41
C HIS A 279 15.61 15.71 9.82
N GLY A 280 16.75 15.65 9.12
CA GLY A 280 17.87 14.75 9.43
C GLY A 280 18.33 13.93 8.23
N PRO A 281 17.51 13.11 7.58
CA PRO A 281 17.91 12.22 6.48
C PRO A 281 18.62 12.94 5.33
N MET A 282 18.26 14.19 5.05
CA MET A 282 18.89 15.04 4.03
C MET A 282 20.41 15.24 4.23
N ALA A 283 20.94 15.04 5.44
CA ALA A 283 22.37 15.15 5.74
C ALA A 283 23.23 14.10 4.98
N LEU A 284 22.62 12.99 4.53
CA LEU A 284 23.30 11.92 3.81
C LEU A 284 23.30 12.10 2.28
N VAL A 285 22.73 13.20 1.78
CA VAL A 285 22.54 13.39 0.33
C VAL A 285 23.83 13.80 -0.35
N ASP A 286 24.17 13.12 -1.42
CA ASP A 286 25.28 13.38 -2.34
C ASP A 286 24.95 12.86 -3.75
N GLU A 287 25.91 12.91 -4.68
CA GLU A 287 25.77 12.51 -6.08
C GLU A 287 25.53 11.00 -6.30
N ARG A 288 25.74 10.18 -5.28
CA ARG A 288 25.49 8.73 -5.32
C ARG A 288 24.15 8.34 -4.71
N HIS A 289 23.33 9.31 -4.37
CA HIS A 289 22.02 9.10 -3.78
C HIS A 289 20.92 9.21 -4.85
N LEU A 290 20.22 8.12 -5.12
CA LEU A 290 18.98 8.13 -5.88
C LEU A 290 17.82 8.50 -4.96
N VAL A 291 17.02 9.48 -5.35
CA VAL A 291 15.76 9.81 -4.67
C VAL A 291 14.62 9.57 -5.63
N VAL A 292 13.69 8.70 -5.25
CA VAL A 292 12.45 8.45 -5.99
C VAL A 292 11.30 9.07 -5.21
N ALA A 293 10.66 10.09 -5.79
CA ALA A 293 9.60 10.85 -5.13
C ALA A 293 8.24 10.61 -5.77
N LEU A 294 7.25 10.31 -4.93
CA LEU A 294 5.84 10.11 -5.32
C LEU A 294 5.07 11.40 -5.00
N LEU A 295 4.92 12.27 -6.01
CA LEU A 295 4.32 13.60 -5.84
C LEU A 295 2.79 13.51 -5.68
N SER A 296 2.26 14.40 -4.84
CA SER A 296 0.83 14.58 -4.58
C SER A 296 0.29 15.84 -5.26
N GLU A 297 -1.02 15.89 -5.51
CA GLU A 297 -1.68 17.12 -5.93
C GLU A 297 -1.80 18.12 -4.76
N ALA A 298 -2.14 17.59 -3.59
CA ALA A 298 -2.42 18.43 -2.42
C ALA A 298 -1.18 19.13 -1.84
N MET A 299 -0.01 18.49 -1.90
CA MET A 299 1.23 18.98 -1.30
C MET A 299 2.33 19.24 -2.34
N GLY A 300 2.10 19.00 -3.63
CA GLY A 300 3.11 18.98 -4.70
C GLY A 300 4.06 20.16 -4.65
N ARG A 301 3.56 21.38 -4.46
CA ARG A 301 4.39 22.59 -4.35
C ARG A 301 5.43 22.51 -3.21
N TYR A 302 5.07 21.94 -2.07
CA TYR A 302 5.98 21.79 -0.93
C TYR A 302 6.94 20.62 -1.16
N GLU A 303 6.44 19.52 -1.72
CA GLU A 303 7.23 18.35 -2.06
C GLU A 303 8.31 18.69 -3.09
N GLU A 304 7.93 19.39 -4.15
CA GLU A 304 8.88 19.87 -5.18
C GLU A 304 9.97 20.80 -4.59
N GLY A 305 9.63 21.64 -3.61
CA GLY A 305 10.62 22.44 -2.90
C GLY A 305 11.64 21.58 -2.12
N VAL A 306 11.23 20.40 -1.59
CA VAL A 306 12.18 19.43 -1.02
C VAL A 306 13.09 18.87 -2.10
N LEU A 307 12.51 18.48 -3.25
CA LEU A 307 13.28 17.87 -4.34
C LEU A 307 14.29 18.83 -4.95
N ALA A 308 13.94 20.13 -5.11
CA ALA A 308 14.90 21.15 -5.55
C ALA A 308 16.09 21.29 -4.57
N ASP A 309 15.83 21.27 -3.25
CA ASP A 309 16.91 21.25 -2.24
C ASP A 309 17.81 20.01 -2.38
N LEU A 310 17.26 18.86 -2.78
CA LEU A 310 18.02 17.62 -2.97
C LEU A 310 18.84 17.65 -4.26
N CYS A 311 18.30 18.18 -5.36
CA CYS A 311 19.06 18.40 -6.59
C CYS A 311 20.27 19.31 -6.37
N GLN A 312 20.10 20.41 -5.61
CA GLN A 312 21.20 21.31 -5.26
C GLN A 312 22.31 20.64 -4.44
N ARG A 313 22.03 19.53 -3.76
CA ARG A 313 22.99 18.71 -3.00
C ARG A 313 23.59 17.57 -3.82
N GLY A 314 23.22 17.48 -5.11
CA GLY A 314 23.75 16.50 -6.03
C GLY A 314 22.94 15.21 -6.16
N ALA A 315 21.79 15.06 -5.45
CA ALA A 315 20.97 13.86 -5.57
C ALA A 315 20.46 13.65 -7.00
N GLN A 316 20.40 12.40 -7.43
CA GLN A 316 19.73 11.98 -8.65
C GLN A 316 18.23 11.83 -8.35
N VAL A 317 17.41 12.81 -8.74
CA VAL A 317 15.97 12.81 -8.42
C VAL A 317 15.17 12.25 -9.58
N VAL A 318 14.35 11.23 -9.32
CA VAL A 318 13.32 10.71 -10.22
C VAL A 318 11.96 10.97 -9.59
N ALA A 319 11.14 11.79 -10.22
CA ALA A 319 9.82 12.16 -9.73
C ALA A 319 8.70 11.41 -10.48
N LEU A 320 7.71 10.92 -9.75
CA LEU A 320 6.48 10.35 -10.31
C LEU A 320 5.29 11.18 -9.83
N GLY A 321 4.46 11.65 -10.74
CA GLY A 321 3.37 12.54 -10.33
C GLY A 321 2.25 12.68 -11.38
N PRO A 322 1.17 13.41 -11.03
CA PRO A 322 -0.01 13.55 -11.89
C PRO A 322 0.22 14.42 -13.11
N SER A 323 1.17 15.34 -13.04
CA SER A 323 1.51 16.31 -14.06
C SER A 323 3.01 16.61 -14.06
N GLU A 324 3.46 17.33 -15.07
CA GLU A 324 4.84 17.82 -15.14
C GLU A 324 5.16 18.70 -13.91
N PRO A 325 6.25 18.37 -13.18
CA PRO A 325 6.68 19.16 -12.04
C PRO A 325 7.18 20.57 -12.45
N VAL A 326 7.08 21.54 -11.56
CA VAL A 326 7.57 22.91 -11.80
C VAL A 326 9.09 22.93 -12.03
N TYR A 327 9.82 22.03 -11.36
CA TYR A 327 11.28 21.91 -11.46
C TYR A 327 11.72 20.71 -12.29
N ALA A 328 10.90 20.30 -13.29
CA ALA A 328 11.18 19.12 -14.11
C ALA A 328 12.57 19.12 -14.75
N ASP A 329 13.07 20.30 -15.18
CA ASP A 329 14.39 20.46 -15.79
C ASP A 329 15.56 20.24 -14.80
N GLU A 330 15.32 20.30 -13.50
CA GLU A 330 16.31 20.04 -12.47
C GLU A 330 16.39 18.56 -12.09
N TYR A 331 15.36 17.79 -12.43
CA TYR A 331 15.28 16.37 -12.08
C TYR A 331 16.03 15.51 -13.10
N ALA A 332 16.59 14.43 -12.62
CA ALA A 332 17.21 13.43 -13.46
C ALA A 332 16.21 12.76 -14.42
N ALA A 333 14.96 12.57 -13.95
CA ALA A 333 13.81 12.18 -14.76
C ALA A 333 12.50 12.45 -14.04
N TRP A 334 11.40 12.47 -14.80
CA TRP A 334 10.05 12.40 -14.24
C TRP A 334 9.14 11.51 -15.08
N LEU A 335 8.09 10.98 -14.46
CA LEU A 335 7.09 10.12 -15.09
C LEU A 335 5.69 10.63 -14.72
N GLN A 336 4.88 10.89 -15.73
CA GLN A 336 3.46 11.20 -15.51
C GLN A 336 2.69 9.93 -15.15
N VAL A 337 1.95 9.97 -14.05
CA VAL A 337 1.20 8.83 -13.55
C VAL A 337 -0.29 9.13 -13.55
N GLY A 338 -1.06 8.34 -14.30
CA GLY A 338 -2.52 8.34 -14.25
C GLY A 338 -3.17 9.67 -14.61
N ALA A 339 -2.75 10.28 -15.73
CA ALA A 339 -3.38 11.49 -16.26
C ALA A 339 -4.90 11.33 -16.39
N GLY A 340 -5.65 12.32 -15.90
CA GLY A 340 -7.11 12.32 -15.95
C GLY A 340 -7.82 11.39 -14.96
N LEU A 341 -7.10 10.80 -14.00
CA LEU A 341 -7.65 10.12 -12.83
C LEU A 341 -7.50 10.98 -11.58
N SER A 342 -8.43 10.83 -10.64
CA SER A 342 -8.28 11.42 -9.32
C SER A 342 -7.06 10.85 -8.58
N GLU A 343 -6.58 11.60 -7.62
CA GLU A 343 -5.48 11.19 -6.73
C GLU A 343 -5.78 9.88 -6.00
N LEU A 344 -7.05 9.65 -5.68
CA LEU A 344 -7.52 8.43 -5.00
C LEU A 344 -7.49 7.20 -5.90
N ALA A 345 -7.73 7.33 -7.20
CA ALA A 345 -7.79 6.19 -8.12
C ALA A 345 -6.41 5.78 -8.65
N ARG A 346 -5.48 6.72 -8.86
CA ARG A 346 -4.22 6.47 -9.59
C ARG A 346 -3.15 5.69 -8.83
N LEU A 347 -3.34 5.39 -7.54
CA LEU A 347 -2.29 4.84 -6.66
C LEU A 347 -1.55 3.63 -7.22
N VAL A 348 -2.28 2.68 -7.79
CA VAL A 348 -1.69 1.46 -8.33
C VAL A 348 -0.73 1.72 -9.49
N LEU A 349 -0.92 2.82 -10.22
CA LEU A 349 -0.11 3.18 -11.38
C LEU A 349 1.32 3.65 -11.04
N TYR A 350 1.62 3.95 -9.77
CA TYR A 350 2.99 4.18 -9.31
C TYR A 350 3.80 2.89 -9.20
N LEU A 351 3.14 1.75 -8.95
CA LEU A 351 3.79 0.49 -8.62
C LEU A 351 4.66 -0.08 -9.76
N PRO A 352 4.26 -0.05 -11.04
CA PRO A 352 5.08 -0.63 -12.09
C PRO A 352 6.52 -0.11 -12.10
N PHE A 353 6.71 1.22 -12.00
CA PHE A 353 8.06 1.80 -11.94
C PHE A 353 8.84 1.32 -10.70
N LEU A 354 8.22 1.34 -9.54
CA LEU A 354 8.86 0.97 -8.27
C LEU A 354 9.30 -0.50 -8.28
N GLN A 355 8.46 -1.37 -8.84
CA GLN A 355 8.72 -2.80 -8.97
C GLN A 355 9.82 -3.10 -10.02
N PHE A 356 9.75 -2.47 -11.20
CA PHE A 356 10.76 -2.64 -12.23
C PHE A 356 12.12 -2.07 -11.82
N LEU A 357 12.17 -0.96 -11.08
CA LEU A 357 13.43 -0.41 -10.59
C LEU A 357 14.14 -1.44 -9.68
N ALA A 358 13.41 -2.08 -8.76
CA ALA A 358 13.96 -3.12 -7.90
C ALA A 358 14.37 -4.37 -8.71
N TYR A 359 13.52 -4.79 -9.68
CA TYR A 359 13.80 -5.90 -10.56
C TYR A 359 15.07 -5.70 -11.38
N HIS A 360 15.17 -4.60 -12.14
CA HIS A 360 16.34 -4.33 -12.97
C HIS A 360 17.61 -4.12 -12.15
N ARG A 361 17.51 -3.48 -10.96
CA ARG A 361 18.64 -3.39 -10.03
C ARG A 361 19.09 -4.76 -9.53
N ALA A 362 18.18 -5.66 -9.21
CA ALA A 362 18.49 -7.03 -8.84
C ALA A 362 19.22 -7.77 -9.97
N MET A 363 18.73 -7.65 -11.19
CA MET A 363 19.34 -8.26 -12.37
C MET A 363 20.76 -7.73 -12.64
N ALA A 364 20.97 -6.42 -12.56
CA ALA A 364 22.27 -5.77 -12.69
C ALA A 364 23.25 -6.21 -11.59
N ALA A 365 22.77 -6.38 -10.35
CA ALA A 365 23.55 -6.88 -9.22
C ALA A 365 23.76 -8.41 -9.20
N GLY A 366 23.28 -9.14 -10.23
CA GLY A 366 23.42 -10.59 -10.32
C GLY A 366 22.52 -11.39 -9.34
N GLN A 367 21.52 -10.73 -8.72
CA GLN A 367 20.58 -11.38 -7.81
C GLN A 367 19.45 -12.10 -8.56
N ASP A 368 18.75 -12.99 -7.88
CA ASP A 368 17.55 -13.66 -8.41
C ASP A 368 16.29 -13.08 -7.74
N PRO A 369 15.53 -12.20 -8.41
CA PRO A 369 14.32 -11.61 -7.85
C PRO A 369 13.16 -12.61 -7.69
N ASP A 370 13.19 -13.77 -8.36
CA ASP A 370 12.19 -14.82 -8.18
C ASP A 370 12.29 -15.48 -6.81
N ARG A 371 13.54 -15.65 -6.34
CA ARG A 371 13.87 -16.30 -5.06
C ARG A 371 14.91 -15.50 -4.29
N PRO A 372 14.54 -14.34 -3.78
CA PRO A 372 15.46 -13.49 -3.03
C PRO A 372 16.04 -14.24 -1.82
N ARG A 373 17.30 -13.98 -1.52
CA ARG A 373 17.99 -14.59 -0.38
C ARG A 373 17.29 -14.23 0.94
N ASN A 374 17.04 -15.24 1.79
CA ASN A 374 16.42 -15.08 3.11
C ASN A 374 14.96 -14.57 3.09
N VAL A 375 14.28 -14.63 1.96
CA VAL A 375 12.86 -14.31 1.84
C VAL A 375 12.06 -15.61 1.68
N VAL A 376 10.89 -15.66 2.33
CA VAL A 376 9.93 -16.77 2.23
C VAL A 376 8.55 -16.23 1.87
N MET A 377 7.72 -17.04 1.21
CA MET A 377 6.38 -16.60 0.76
C MET A 377 5.41 -16.29 1.91
N ALA A 378 5.52 -17.00 3.03
CA ALA A 378 4.72 -16.77 4.22
C ALA A 378 5.49 -17.23 5.46
N ILE A 379 5.51 -16.43 6.50
CA ILE A 379 6.08 -16.79 7.79
C ILE A 379 5.05 -17.62 8.56
N ARG A 380 5.48 -18.80 9.00
CA ARG A 380 4.72 -19.66 9.90
C ARG A 380 5.51 -19.80 11.20
N LEU A 381 4.92 -19.35 12.30
CA LEU A 381 5.48 -19.52 13.65
C LEU A 381 5.23 -20.97 14.08
N GLU A 382 6.19 -21.85 13.85
CA GLU A 382 6.12 -23.23 14.32
C GLU A 382 6.37 -23.26 15.84
N GLY A 383 5.49 -23.95 16.60
CA GLY A 383 5.78 -24.39 17.97
C GLY A 383 5.61 -23.41 19.10
N THR A 384 5.09 -22.22 18.93
CA THR A 384 4.50 -21.48 20.06
C THR A 384 3.09 -22.00 20.33
N ALA A 385 3.00 -23.24 20.86
CA ALA A 385 1.84 -23.60 21.64
C ALA A 385 1.64 -22.48 22.65
N MET A 386 0.52 -21.79 22.58
CA MET A 386 0.08 -20.90 23.62
C MET A 386 0.18 -21.70 24.91
N ALA A 387 1.22 -21.47 25.70
CA ALA A 387 1.28 -21.96 27.05
C ALA A 387 0.09 -21.33 27.75
N GLY A 388 -0.99 -22.08 27.82
CA GLY A 388 -2.13 -21.74 28.63
C GLY A 388 -1.60 -21.42 30.01
N THR A 389 -1.80 -20.20 30.45
CA THR A 389 -1.59 -19.79 31.81
C THR A 389 -2.55 -20.59 32.71
N SER A 390 -2.22 -21.84 32.99
CA SER A 390 -2.69 -22.47 34.18
C SER A 390 -1.94 -21.79 35.34
N ARG A 391 -2.50 -20.74 35.87
CA ARG A 391 -2.21 -20.34 37.23
C ARG A 391 -2.50 -21.58 38.09
N LYS A 392 -1.45 -22.27 38.52
CA LYS A 392 -1.55 -23.12 39.68
C LYS A 392 -1.82 -22.19 40.87
N GLU A 393 -3.08 -22.12 41.29
CA GLU A 393 -3.41 -21.80 42.64
C GLU A 393 -2.86 -22.92 43.51
N GLY A 394 -2.14 -22.56 44.60
CA GLY A 394 -1.88 -23.49 45.70
C GLY A 394 -0.41 -23.62 46.06
N ALA A 395 0.08 -22.86 47.00
CA ALA A 395 0.55 -23.18 48.34
C ALA A 395 1.26 -21.96 48.95
#